data_a21cb4da80d5af61ddfdf9ecf4563f7b
#
_entry.id   a21cb4da80d5af61ddfdf9ecf4563f7b
#
_cell.length_a   1.000
_cell.length_b   1.000
_cell.length_c   1.000
_cell.angle_alpha   90.00
_cell.angle_beta   90.00
_cell.angle_gamma   90.00
#
_symmetry.space_group_name_H-M   'P 1'
#
loop_
_entity.id
_entity.type
_entity.pdbx_description
1 polymer ?
#
loop_
_entity_poly.entity_id
_entity_poly.type
_entity_poly.pdbx_seq_one_letter_code
_entity_poly.pdbx_strand_id
1 'polypeptide(L)'
;MPQGMQSLFADSPSETLLPNSTIVGVVDGPGGIGYWVVSADGSVEVVGTKIVPPLGVSEPLTDSVRSAYEGAPGALGIWLQLADGTKVAIGDPGPRIFNGHERPAGWLSGLAVKQLMRGRWIDDIDRGCVAELPRAVRIGQLFLPMMTESQFGAAVEEARDHQIAGILLSGGATPWIARRIDELQDFADRIPLLMAADEEGGRVQRLRHVLPDLPSAGRQVNERLELVRQRAERHAGQMLELGFNVNLAPVLDVGAGPGIGDRSFSNDATLVVDYGIATIEGLSNGGVLPVAKHFPGHGATDRDSHEGRSIGPVLLELIDNDLVPFEAAIASKKSGIMVGHSEIPDVSEGLPSSLSPAVIQGILRDDLSFDGLVVTDALNMGAVSDRWSTEEAVIMAVQAGADLMILGTLADVGPAFSSIDQALYEGRLTVDRLNDAAVNVLRAKGINSCTLIGRVRGVMNTVHDW
;
A
#
# COMPACT_ATOMS: atom_id res chain seq x y z
N MET A 1 5.48 -27.16 17.12
CA MET A 1 5.58 -26.72 15.71
C MET A 1 4.67 -27.60 14.88
N PRO A 2 3.88 -27.08 13.94
CA PRO A 2 3.16 -27.92 12.97
C PRO A 2 4.15 -28.64 12.06
N GLN A 3 3.91 -29.92 11.79
CA GLN A 3 4.78 -30.81 11.00
C GLN A 3 5.17 -30.27 9.59
N GLY A 4 4.45 -29.30 9.03
CA GLY A 4 4.77 -28.68 7.75
C GLY A 4 5.94 -27.67 7.76
N MET A 5 6.41 -27.24 8.93
CA MET A 5 7.55 -26.32 9.04
C MET A 5 8.91 -27.03 9.06
N GLN A 6 8.95 -28.31 9.45
CA GLN A 6 10.19 -29.10 9.45
C GLN A 6 10.67 -29.47 8.04
N SER A 7 9.76 -29.56 7.06
CA SER A 7 10.13 -29.90 5.68
C SER A 7 10.68 -28.72 4.86
N LEU A 8 10.46 -27.48 5.31
CA LEU A 8 10.95 -26.29 4.64
C LEU A 8 12.45 -25.99 4.91
N PHE A 9 13.01 -26.63 5.94
CA PHE A 9 14.41 -26.50 6.32
C PHE A 9 15.24 -27.75 5.99
N ALA A 10 14.67 -28.74 5.29
CA ALA A 10 15.31 -30.02 5.04
C ALA A 10 16.43 -29.98 3.97
N ASP A 11 16.52 -28.91 3.16
CA ASP A 11 17.54 -28.77 2.11
C ASP A 11 18.65 -27.77 2.43
N SER A 12 18.69 -27.22 3.65
CA SER A 12 19.82 -26.42 4.12
C SER A 12 20.72 -27.27 5.04
N PRO A 13 22.05 -27.18 4.94
CA PRO A 13 22.93 -27.94 5.81
C PRO A 13 22.73 -27.47 7.25
N SER A 14 22.18 -28.37 8.04
CA SER A 14 22.08 -28.41 9.50
C SER A 14 22.13 -27.06 10.24
N GLU A 15 20.95 -26.50 10.54
CA GLU A 15 20.91 -25.51 11.61
C GLU A 15 19.63 -25.63 12.41
N THR A 16 19.82 -26.10 13.62
CA THR A 16 18.84 -26.15 14.68
C THR A 16 18.62 -24.75 15.20
N LEU A 17 17.47 -24.15 14.90
CA LEU A 17 16.97 -23.01 15.67
C LEU A 17 17.00 -23.40 17.16
N LEU A 18 17.80 -22.72 17.97
CA LEU A 18 17.93 -23.00 19.38
C LEU A 18 16.55 -22.92 20.06
N PRO A 19 16.08 -23.96 20.72
CA PRO A 19 14.69 -24.09 21.12
C PRO A 19 14.24 -23.14 22.25
N ASN A 20 15.13 -22.36 22.86
CA ASN A 20 14.85 -21.60 24.09
C ASN A 20 15.35 -20.14 24.12
N SER A 21 15.89 -19.60 23.03
CA SER A 21 16.32 -18.20 23.03
C SER A 21 15.18 -17.25 22.65
N THR A 22 15.01 -16.18 23.41
CA THR A 22 14.06 -15.11 23.09
C THR A 22 14.61 -14.27 21.96
N ILE A 23 13.94 -14.27 20.79
CA ILE A 23 14.30 -13.41 19.69
C ILE A 23 13.94 -11.95 20.06
N VAL A 24 14.89 -11.06 19.95
CA VAL A 24 14.77 -9.62 20.26
C VAL A 24 14.81 -8.73 19.03
N GLY A 25 15.21 -9.25 17.88
CA GLY A 25 15.21 -8.49 16.64
C GLY A 25 15.39 -9.36 15.40
N VAL A 26 14.91 -8.85 14.27
CA VAL A 26 15.20 -9.37 12.92
C VAL A 26 15.63 -8.19 12.10
N VAL A 27 16.77 -8.30 11.44
CA VAL A 27 17.38 -7.24 10.66
C VAL A 27 17.62 -7.74 9.25
N ASP A 28 17.30 -6.94 8.24
CA ASP A 28 17.54 -7.31 6.86
C ASP A 28 19.04 -7.51 6.61
N GLY A 29 19.35 -8.60 5.93
CA GLY A 29 20.71 -8.88 5.47
C GLY A 29 21.09 -8.00 4.26
N PRO A 30 22.40 -7.83 4.01
CA PRO A 30 22.88 -7.03 2.89
C PRO A 30 22.28 -7.47 1.56
N GLY A 31 21.71 -6.52 0.81
CA GLY A 31 21.13 -6.77 -0.51
C GLY A 31 19.71 -7.38 -0.50
N GLY A 32 19.02 -7.41 0.65
CA GLY A 32 17.63 -7.84 0.73
C GLY A 32 17.39 -9.34 0.50
N ILE A 33 18.43 -10.18 0.58
CA ILE A 33 18.37 -11.62 0.24
C ILE A 33 18.34 -12.51 1.48
N GLY A 34 17.75 -12.04 2.57
CA GLY A 34 17.59 -12.80 3.82
C GLY A 34 17.70 -11.92 5.06
N TYR A 35 17.84 -12.55 6.24
CA TYR A 35 17.73 -11.84 7.51
C TYR A 35 18.79 -12.31 8.50
N TRP A 36 19.14 -11.42 9.42
CA TRP A 36 19.80 -11.74 10.67
C TRP A 36 18.76 -11.78 11.79
N VAL A 37 18.65 -12.94 12.45
CA VAL A 37 17.78 -13.13 13.60
C VAL A 37 18.64 -13.00 14.86
N VAL A 38 18.33 -12.01 15.70
CA VAL A 38 19.08 -11.72 16.91
C VAL A 38 18.32 -12.21 18.13
N SER A 39 18.98 -13.00 18.98
CA SER A 39 18.44 -13.49 20.26
C SER A 39 18.88 -12.65 21.46
N ALA A 40 18.18 -12.75 22.58
CA ALA A 40 18.45 -12.00 23.79
C ALA A 40 19.83 -12.32 24.42
N ASP A 41 20.41 -13.48 24.12
CA ASP A 41 21.75 -13.89 24.51
C ASP A 41 22.87 -13.32 23.60
N GLY A 42 22.47 -12.56 22.55
CA GLY A 42 23.38 -11.96 21.58
C GLY A 42 23.76 -12.88 20.42
N SER A 43 23.21 -14.08 20.36
CA SER A 43 23.39 -14.95 19.19
C SER A 43 22.68 -14.36 17.98
N VAL A 44 23.35 -14.43 16.82
CA VAL A 44 22.85 -13.96 15.53
C VAL A 44 22.83 -15.12 14.56
N GLU A 45 21.64 -15.47 14.11
CA GLU A 45 21.43 -16.50 13.08
C GLU A 45 21.18 -15.85 11.73
N VAL A 46 21.71 -16.45 10.68
CA VAL A 46 21.54 -16.01 9.28
C VAL A 46 20.46 -16.85 8.63
N VAL A 47 19.42 -16.21 8.09
CA VAL A 47 18.34 -16.85 7.38
C VAL A 47 18.37 -16.42 5.92
N GLY A 48 18.71 -17.35 5.00
CA GLY A 48 18.81 -17.13 3.55
C GLY A 48 20.10 -17.67 2.94
N THR A 49 20.08 -17.95 1.64
CA THR A 49 21.14 -18.75 0.96
C THR A 49 22.35 -17.95 0.46
N LYS A 50 22.34 -16.62 0.57
CA LYS A 50 23.41 -15.73 0.02
C LYS A 50 23.85 -14.62 0.95
N ILE A 51 23.58 -14.74 2.24
CA ILE A 51 23.95 -13.70 3.21
C ILE A 51 25.30 -14.07 3.84
N VAL A 52 26.16 -13.06 3.90
CA VAL A 52 27.39 -13.17 4.68
C VAL A 52 27.01 -13.03 6.16
N PRO A 53 27.33 -13.98 7.04
CA PRO A 53 27.09 -13.79 8.46
C PRO A 53 27.87 -12.55 8.94
N PRO A 54 27.30 -11.75 9.86
CA PRO A 54 28.07 -10.67 10.46
C PRO A 54 29.29 -11.29 11.13
N LEU A 55 30.43 -10.63 11.00
CA LEU A 55 31.63 -11.02 11.73
C LEU A 55 31.27 -11.03 13.22
N GLY A 56 31.39 -12.17 13.87
CA GLY A 56 30.93 -12.39 15.23
C GLY A 56 31.44 -11.37 16.22
N VAL A 57 30.77 -11.22 17.35
CA VAL A 57 31.20 -10.40 18.46
C VAL A 57 32.53 -10.98 18.96
N SER A 58 33.60 -10.19 18.97
CA SER A 58 34.93 -10.62 19.41
C SER A 58 35.02 -10.83 20.92
N GLU A 59 34.05 -10.32 21.69
CA GLU A 59 33.92 -10.46 23.13
C GLU A 59 32.50 -10.79 23.55
N PRO A 60 32.32 -11.51 24.69
CA PRO A 60 30.98 -11.78 25.23
C PRO A 60 30.25 -10.47 25.52
N LEU A 61 28.95 -10.43 25.18
CA LEU A 61 28.13 -9.28 25.54
C LEU A 61 28.06 -9.13 27.07
N THR A 62 28.15 -7.89 27.55
CA THR A 62 28.15 -7.58 28.98
C THR A 62 26.75 -7.66 29.60
N ASP A 63 25.69 -7.66 28.75
CA ASP A 63 24.28 -7.75 29.18
C ASP A 63 23.43 -8.35 28.06
N SER A 64 22.17 -8.65 28.36
CA SER A 64 21.22 -9.16 27.40
C SER A 64 20.88 -8.12 26.33
N VAL A 65 20.69 -8.59 25.09
CA VAL A 65 20.26 -7.72 23.98
C VAL A 65 18.81 -7.32 24.17
N ARG A 66 18.55 -6.03 24.12
CA ARG A 66 17.22 -5.45 24.20
C ARG A 66 16.60 -5.21 22.82
N SER A 67 17.39 -4.78 21.85
CA SER A 67 16.97 -4.50 20.47
C SER A 67 18.16 -4.55 19.51
N ALA A 68 17.86 -4.82 18.24
CA ALA A 68 18.81 -4.77 17.15
C ALA A 68 18.39 -3.68 16.15
N TYR A 69 19.36 -3.07 15.49
CA TYR A 69 19.16 -1.98 14.52
C TYR A 69 19.94 -2.28 13.26
N GLU A 70 19.38 -1.91 12.13
CA GLU A 70 20.09 -1.99 10.85
C GLU A 70 21.32 -1.07 10.83
N GLY A 71 22.33 -1.48 10.09
CA GLY A 71 23.45 -0.63 9.72
C GLY A 71 23.05 0.40 8.65
N ALA A 72 23.99 1.23 8.24
CA ALA A 72 23.81 2.14 7.11
C ALA A 72 23.46 1.35 5.83
N PRO A 73 22.74 1.93 4.85
CA PRO A 73 22.44 1.25 3.60
C PRO A 73 23.67 0.66 2.92
N GLY A 74 23.64 -0.65 2.65
CA GLY A 74 24.77 -1.39 2.07
C GLY A 74 25.87 -1.80 3.06
N ALA A 75 25.74 -1.52 4.35
CA ALA A 75 26.69 -1.95 5.39
C ALA A 75 26.58 -3.46 5.65
N LEU A 76 27.71 -4.07 6.06
CA LEU A 76 27.83 -5.50 6.37
C LEU A 76 27.75 -5.76 7.89
N GLY A 77 26.86 -5.08 8.59
CA GLY A 77 26.76 -5.21 10.03
C GLY A 77 25.46 -4.64 10.62
N ILE A 78 25.27 -4.88 11.90
CA ILE A 78 24.11 -4.43 12.68
C ILE A 78 24.56 -3.77 13.99
N TRP A 79 23.69 -2.94 14.55
CA TRP A 79 23.84 -2.38 15.88
C TRP A 79 22.95 -3.13 16.86
N LEU A 80 23.50 -3.53 18.01
CA LEU A 80 22.75 -4.07 19.15
C LEU A 80 22.66 -3.03 20.26
N GLN A 81 21.50 -2.94 20.92
CA GLN A 81 21.36 -2.21 22.16
C GLN A 81 21.16 -3.20 23.31
N LEU A 82 22.01 -3.13 24.31
CA LEU A 82 21.91 -3.96 25.51
C LEU A 82 20.90 -3.38 26.52
N ALA A 83 20.51 -4.18 27.49
CA ALA A 83 19.55 -3.77 28.51
C ALA A 83 20.05 -2.59 29.38
N ASP A 84 21.36 -2.45 29.54
CA ASP A 84 22.02 -1.33 30.23
C ASP A 84 22.10 -0.03 29.38
N GLY A 85 21.61 -0.07 28.11
CA GLY A 85 21.68 1.04 27.15
C GLY A 85 22.96 1.08 26.33
N THR A 86 23.93 0.21 26.56
CA THR A 86 25.16 0.10 25.76
C THR A 86 24.82 -0.30 24.32
N LYS A 87 25.55 0.28 23.35
CA LYS A 87 25.40 -0.04 21.91
C LYS A 87 26.65 -0.77 21.42
N VAL A 88 26.45 -1.93 20.82
CA VAL A 88 27.50 -2.80 20.30
C VAL A 88 27.30 -2.98 18.80
N ALA A 89 28.38 -2.78 18.03
CA ALA A 89 28.39 -3.07 16.59
C ALA A 89 28.75 -4.54 16.34
N ILE A 90 28.03 -5.19 15.47
CA ILE A 90 28.38 -6.52 14.94
C ILE A 90 28.64 -6.37 13.45
N GLY A 91 29.83 -6.78 12.99
CA GLY A 91 30.29 -6.52 11.64
C GLY A 91 30.67 -5.05 11.42
N ASP A 92 30.47 -4.54 10.22
CA ASP A 92 30.66 -3.12 9.87
C ASP A 92 29.31 -2.47 9.52
N PRO A 93 28.55 -2.00 10.52
CA PRO A 93 27.25 -1.40 10.28
C PRO A 93 27.32 0.01 9.68
N GLY A 94 28.53 0.57 9.47
CA GLY A 94 28.72 1.93 8.99
C GLY A 94 28.23 2.99 9.99
N PRO A 95 28.40 4.28 9.66
CA PRO A 95 27.85 5.37 10.48
C PRO A 95 26.32 5.37 10.41
N ARG A 96 25.67 5.56 11.55
CA ARG A 96 24.24 5.80 11.59
C ARG A 96 23.91 7.14 10.94
N ILE A 97 23.31 7.09 9.77
CA ILE A 97 22.70 8.27 9.15
C ILE A 97 21.20 7.99 9.05
N PHE A 98 20.50 8.26 10.12
CA PHE A 98 19.06 8.53 10.06
C PHE A 98 18.82 9.88 10.73
N ASN A 99 18.11 10.77 10.06
CA ASN A 99 17.62 12.09 10.42
C ASN A 99 17.31 12.31 11.93
N GLY A 100 18.28 12.09 12.81
CA GLY A 100 18.19 12.40 14.25
C GLY A 100 17.33 11.47 15.12
N HIS A 101 16.54 10.57 14.56
CA HIS A 101 15.69 9.65 15.32
C HIS A 101 16.18 8.22 15.21
N GLU A 102 16.65 7.67 16.35
CA GLU A 102 16.98 6.25 16.48
C GLU A 102 15.70 5.43 16.56
N ARG A 103 15.26 4.83 15.45
CA ARG A 103 14.23 3.79 15.51
C ARG A 103 14.88 2.42 15.67
N PRO A 104 14.44 1.57 16.61
CA PRO A 104 14.83 0.16 16.63
C PRO A 104 14.29 -0.54 15.38
N ALA A 105 15.06 -1.41 14.77
CA ALA A 105 14.56 -2.40 13.85
C ALA A 105 13.41 -3.13 14.57
N GLY A 106 12.21 -3.11 13.97
CA GLY A 106 10.93 -3.34 14.65
C GLY A 106 10.94 -4.45 15.71
N TRP A 107 10.42 -4.13 16.87
CA TRP A 107 10.18 -5.07 17.97
C TRP A 107 9.25 -6.19 17.52
N LEU A 108 9.82 -7.32 17.16
CA LEU A 108 9.03 -8.48 16.82
C LEU A 108 9.11 -9.50 17.95
N SER A 109 7.97 -9.77 18.63
CA SER A 109 7.84 -10.97 19.43
C SER A 109 8.09 -12.19 18.57
N GLY A 110 8.56 -13.32 19.11
CA GLY A 110 8.78 -14.55 18.33
C GLY A 110 7.57 -14.97 17.47
N LEU A 111 6.34 -14.55 17.85
CA LEU A 111 5.13 -14.73 17.07
C LEU A 111 5.08 -13.76 15.88
N ALA A 112 5.46 -12.51 16.07
CA ALA A 112 5.50 -11.49 15.03
C ALA A 112 6.60 -11.77 13.98
N VAL A 113 7.77 -12.29 14.43
CA VAL A 113 8.82 -12.81 13.52
C VAL A 113 8.27 -13.94 12.65
N LYS A 114 7.56 -14.89 13.25
CA LYS A 114 6.93 -15.98 12.48
C LYS A 114 5.87 -15.47 11.50
N GLN A 115 5.13 -14.42 11.86
CA GLN A 115 4.16 -13.79 10.98
C GLN A 115 4.83 -13.01 9.84
N LEU A 116 5.91 -12.27 10.12
CA LEU A 116 6.69 -11.54 9.12
C LEU A 116 7.35 -12.50 8.13
N MET A 117 8.02 -13.54 8.62
CA MET A 117 8.62 -14.57 7.76
C MET A 117 7.57 -15.31 6.93
N ARG A 118 6.39 -15.56 7.52
CA ARG A 118 5.26 -16.17 6.81
C ARG A 118 4.66 -15.21 5.77
N GLY A 119 4.58 -13.91 6.07
CA GLY A 119 4.14 -12.87 5.14
C GLY A 119 5.07 -12.79 3.93
N ARG A 120 6.37 -12.60 4.15
CA ARG A 120 7.35 -12.51 3.04
C ARG A 120 7.44 -13.79 2.20
N TRP A 121 7.33 -14.96 2.82
CA TRP A 121 7.30 -16.22 2.06
C TRP A 121 6.04 -16.33 1.20
N ILE A 122 4.88 -15.90 1.71
CA ILE A 122 3.65 -15.78 0.92
C ILE A 122 3.84 -14.77 -0.20
N ASP A 123 4.53 -13.66 0.05
CA ASP A 123 4.84 -12.63 -0.96
C ASP A 123 5.71 -13.17 -2.08
N ASP A 124 6.74 -13.94 -1.80
CA ASP A 124 7.60 -14.56 -2.81
C ASP A 124 6.84 -15.61 -3.64
N ILE A 125 5.96 -16.39 -3.02
CA ILE A 125 5.08 -17.32 -3.74
C ILE A 125 4.10 -16.56 -4.61
N ASP A 126 3.44 -15.54 -4.08
CA ASP A 126 2.48 -14.71 -4.83
C ASP A 126 3.16 -14.02 -6.02
N ARG A 127 4.38 -13.47 -5.84
CA ARG A 127 5.21 -12.92 -6.93
C ARG A 127 5.53 -13.96 -7.99
N GLY A 128 5.95 -15.15 -7.57
CA GLY A 128 6.21 -16.27 -8.46
C GLY A 128 4.98 -16.64 -9.30
N CYS A 129 3.84 -16.71 -8.65
CA CYS A 129 2.59 -16.99 -9.33
C CYS A 129 2.16 -15.84 -10.26
N VAL A 130 2.20 -14.59 -9.82
CA VAL A 130 1.86 -13.42 -10.66
C VAL A 130 2.77 -13.34 -11.89
N ALA A 131 4.05 -13.68 -11.76
CA ALA A 131 4.99 -13.69 -12.89
C ALA A 131 4.57 -14.64 -14.04
N GLU A 132 3.74 -15.64 -13.75
CA GLU A 132 3.19 -16.56 -14.74
C GLU A 132 1.96 -16.00 -15.49
N LEU A 133 1.33 -14.94 -14.99
CA LEU A 133 0.26 -14.25 -15.73
C LEU A 133 0.84 -13.56 -16.96
N PRO A 134 0.09 -13.48 -18.06
CA PRO A 134 0.50 -12.69 -19.22
C PRO A 134 0.91 -11.27 -18.81
N ARG A 135 1.99 -10.75 -19.40
CA ARG A 135 2.48 -9.41 -19.08
C ARG A 135 1.40 -8.33 -19.26
N ALA A 136 0.58 -8.46 -20.29
CA ALA A 136 -0.53 -7.57 -20.54
C ALA A 136 -1.53 -7.54 -19.36
N VAL A 137 -1.86 -8.69 -18.79
CA VAL A 137 -2.74 -8.79 -17.60
C VAL A 137 -2.13 -8.04 -16.42
N ARG A 138 -0.84 -8.28 -16.14
CA ARG A 138 -0.14 -7.61 -15.03
C ARG A 138 -0.12 -6.10 -15.18
N ILE A 139 0.14 -5.59 -16.41
CA ILE A 139 0.13 -4.15 -16.71
C ILE A 139 -1.28 -3.57 -16.52
N GLY A 140 -2.30 -4.23 -17.05
CA GLY A 140 -3.68 -3.76 -16.94
C GLY A 140 -4.15 -3.62 -15.48
N GLN A 141 -3.68 -4.50 -14.57
CA GLN A 141 -4.02 -4.41 -13.15
C GLN A 141 -3.49 -3.14 -12.45
N LEU A 142 -2.69 -2.32 -13.11
CA LEU A 142 -2.19 -1.07 -12.55
C LEU A 142 -3.13 0.12 -12.77
N PHE A 143 -4.23 -0.01 -13.52
CA PHE A 143 -5.03 1.13 -13.96
C PHE A 143 -6.46 1.12 -13.40
N LEU A 144 -6.87 2.28 -12.89
CA LEU A 144 -8.21 2.60 -12.39
C LEU A 144 -8.73 3.88 -13.09
N PRO A 145 -9.23 3.79 -14.32
CA PRO A 145 -9.74 4.96 -15.04
C PRO A 145 -11.00 5.52 -14.38
N MET A 146 -11.11 6.86 -14.39
CA MET A 146 -12.34 7.56 -14.00
C MET A 146 -13.35 7.51 -15.14
N MET A 147 -14.59 7.18 -14.80
CA MET A 147 -15.69 7.06 -15.76
C MET A 147 -17.02 7.51 -15.15
N THR A 148 -17.85 8.14 -15.97
CA THR A 148 -19.28 8.31 -15.66
C THR A 148 -20.03 7.02 -15.94
N GLU A 149 -21.17 6.80 -15.27
CA GLU A 149 -21.99 5.61 -15.52
C GLU A 149 -22.38 5.44 -17.01
N SER A 150 -22.58 6.53 -17.74
CA SER A 150 -22.92 6.48 -19.18
C SER A 150 -21.81 5.89 -20.05
N GLN A 151 -20.57 5.87 -19.56
CA GLN A 151 -19.40 5.36 -20.29
C GLN A 151 -19.12 3.87 -20.02
N PHE A 152 -19.84 3.23 -19.08
CA PHE A 152 -19.58 1.83 -18.70
C PHE A 152 -19.69 0.84 -19.87
N GLY A 153 -20.54 1.12 -20.87
CA GLY A 153 -20.57 0.30 -22.09
C GLY A 153 -19.24 0.28 -22.86
N ALA A 154 -18.52 1.41 -22.90
CA ALA A 154 -17.19 1.48 -23.52
C ALA A 154 -16.12 0.78 -22.68
N ALA A 155 -16.28 0.72 -21.36
CA ALA A 155 -15.35 0.03 -20.46
C ALA A 155 -15.31 -1.49 -20.68
N VAL A 156 -16.33 -2.08 -21.25
CA VAL A 156 -16.38 -3.52 -21.55
C VAL A 156 -15.23 -3.92 -22.48
N GLU A 157 -14.95 -3.12 -23.51
CA GLU A 157 -13.86 -3.39 -24.45
C GLU A 157 -12.51 -3.26 -23.77
N GLU A 158 -12.28 -2.16 -23.03
CA GLU A 158 -11.03 -1.94 -22.28
C GLU A 158 -10.80 -2.97 -21.17
N ALA A 159 -11.87 -3.37 -20.46
CA ALA A 159 -11.78 -4.43 -19.46
C ALA A 159 -11.38 -5.77 -20.07
N ARG A 160 -11.81 -6.05 -21.30
CA ARG A 160 -11.46 -7.26 -22.04
C ARG A 160 -10.06 -7.20 -22.61
N ASP A 161 -9.71 -6.10 -23.28
CA ASP A 161 -8.49 -5.99 -24.07
C ASP A 161 -7.25 -5.70 -23.19
N HIS A 162 -7.40 -4.83 -22.20
CA HIS A 162 -6.29 -4.42 -21.31
C HIS A 162 -6.38 -5.00 -19.91
N GLN A 163 -7.47 -5.70 -19.54
CA GLN A 163 -7.63 -6.33 -18.21
C GLN A 163 -7.42 -5.34 -17.06
N ILE A 164 -8.01 -4.13 -17.17
CA ILE A 164 -7.86 -3.06 -16.15
C ILE A 164 -8.21 -3.54 -14.74
N ALA A 165 -7.61 -2.91 -13.73
CA ALA A 165 -7.86 -3.26 -12.33
C ALA A 165 -9.32 -3.03 -11.93
N GLY A 166 -9.92 -1.97 -12.43
CA GLY A 166 -11.26 -1.56 -12.06
C GLY A 166 -11.65 -0.22 -12.65
N ILE A 167 -12.68 0.39 -12.07
CA ILE A 167 -13.25 1.67 -12.50
C ILE A 167 -13.51 2.53 -11.26
N LEU A 168 -13.16 3.81 -11.34
CA LEU A 168 -13.58 4.83 -10.39
C LEU A 168 -14.78 5.59 -10.96
N LEU A 169 -15.92 5.53 -10.29
CA LEU A 169 -17.10 6.29 -10.69
C LEU A 169 -16.85 7.79 -10.52
N SER A 170 -16.85 8.53 -11.62
CA SER A 170 -16.91 9.99 -11.64
C SER A 170 -18.34 10.47 -11.90
N GLY A 171 -18.77 11.52 -11.18
CA GLY A 171 -20.16 11.98 -11.26
C GLY A 171 -21.12 11.19 -10.38
N GLY A 172 -22.41 11.35 -10.59
CA GLY A 172 -23.46 10.70 -9.79
C GLY A 172 -23.94 9.39 -10.40
N ALA A 173 -24.33 8.45 -9.54
CA ALA A 173 -24.95 7.19 -9.95
C ALA A 173 -26.46 7.37 -10.24
N THR A 174 -27.00 6.56 -11.17
CA THR A 174 -28.44 6.41 -11.41
C THR A 174 -28.97 5.12 -10.76
N PRO A 175 -30.31 4.95 -10.65
CA PRO A 175 -30.88 3.70 -10.15
C PRO A 175 -30.53 2.44 -10.95
N TRP A 176 -29.91 2.57 -12.11
CA TRP A 176 -29.48 1.46 -12.97
C TRP A 176 -28.05 1.01 -12.74
N ILE A 177 -27.32 1.68 -11.82
CA ILE A 177 -25.89 1.48 -11.62
C ILE A 177 -25.54 0.03 -11.28
N ALA A 178 -26.31 -0.62 -10.39
CA ALA A 178 -26.05 -2.01 -9.99
C ALA A 178 -26.07 -2.95 -11.21
N ARG A 179 -27.11 -2.85 -12.05
CA ARG A 179 -27.22 -3.65 -13.26
C ARG A 179 -26.05 -3.42 -14.24
N ARG A 180 -25.63 -2.16 -14.39
CA ARG A 180 -24.49 -1.83 -15.27
C ARG A 180 -23.18 -2.37 -14.75
N ILE A 181 -23.00 -2.40 -13.42
CA ILE A 181 -21.84 -3.01 -12.79
C ILE A 181 -21.87 -4.53 -12.98
N ASP A 182 -23.01 -5.18 -12.79
CA ASP A 182 -23.17 -6.63 -13.04
C ASP A 182 -22.80 -6.98 -14.49
N GLU A 183 -23.31 -6.21 -15.47
CA GLU A 183 -22.97 -6.38 -16.88
C GLU A 183 -21.45 -6.25 -17.11
N LEU A 184 -20.76 -5.30 -16.44
CA LEU A 184 -19.30 -5.15 -16.53
C LEU A 184 -18.56 -6.31 -15.89
N GLN A 185 -18.98 -6.77 -14.72
CA GLN A 185 -18.34 -7.89 -14.01
C GLN A 185 -18.46 -9.20 -14.79
N ASP A 186 -19.57 -9.41 -15.49
CA ASP A 186 -19.78 -10.58 -16.36
C ASP A 186 -18.75 -10.64 -17.51
N PHE A 187 -18.30 -9.47 -18.00
CA PHE A 187 -17.26 -9.38 -19.04
C PHE A 187 -15.84 -9.47 -18.50
N ALA A 188 -15.63 -9.18 -17.23
CA ALA A 188 -14.30 -9.26 -16.59
C ALA A 188 -13.80 -10.71 -16.40
N ASP A 189 -14.66 -11.69 -16.67
CA ASP A 189 -14.52 -13.14 -16.87
C ASP A 189 -13.65 -13.90 -15.82
N ARG A 190 -12.48 -13.37 -15.39
CA ARG A 190 -11.56 -14.12 -14.52
C ARG A 190 -11.00 -13.31 -13.37
N ILE A 191 -10.87 -12.01 -13.55
CA ILE A 191 -10.32 -11.09 -12.55
C ILE A 191 -11.37 -10.01 -12.29
N PRO A 192 -12.15 -10.11 -11.19
CA PRO A 192 -13.17 -9.13 -10.85
C PRO A 192 -12.63 -7.70 -10.84
N LEU A 193 -13.46 -6.75 -11.27
CA LEU A 193 -13.09 -5.35 -11.25
C LEU A 193 -13.22 -4.76 -9.83
N LEU A 194 -12.29 -3.88 -9.48
CA LEU A 194 -12.48 -2.93 -8.39
C LEU A 194 -13.48 -1.86 -8.85
N MET A 195 -14.62 -1.78 -8.21
CA MET A 195 -15.59 -0.73 -8.45
C MET A 195 -15.48 0.29 -7.31
N ALA A 196 -14.87 1.42 -7.60
CA ALA A 196 -14.52 2.44 -6.62
C ALA A 196 -15.46 3.66 -6.73
N ALA A 197 -15.70 4.30 -5.59
CA ALA A 197 -16.39 5.59 -5.52
C ALA A 197 -15.82 6.46 -4.40
N ASP A 198 -15.95 7.79 -4.53
CA ASP A 198 -15.72 8.74 -3.43
C ASP A 198 -17.01 8.89 -2.62
N GLU A 199 -17.13 8.13 -1.56
CA GLU A 199 -18.24 8.18 -0.61
C GLU A 199 -17.76 8.67 0.76
N GLU A 200 -17.23 9.91 0.79
CA GLU A 200 -16.72 10.56 2.00
C GLU A 200 -17.84 11.08 2.90
N GLY A 201 -18.98 11.40 2.30
CA GLY A 201 -20.08 12.16 2.90
C GLY A 201 -20.01 13.65 2.60
N GLY A 202 -21.05 14.39 3.06
CA GLY A 202 -21.16 15.83 2.81
C GLY A 202 -21.18 16.14 1.32
N ARG A 203 -20.28 17.02 0.86
CA ARG A 203 -20.21 17.46 -0.54
C ARG A 203 -19.59 16.42 -1.48
N VAL A 204 -18.85 15.45 -0.97
CA VAL A 204 -18.20 14.38 -1.75
C VAL A 204 -18.89 13.07 -1.49
N GLN A 205 -19.94 12.82 -2.27
CA GLN A 205 -20.75 11.61 -2.20
C GLN A 205 -21.32 11.31 -3.59
N ARG A 206 -20.79 10.30 -4.28
CA ARG A 206 -21.14 9.95 -5.67
C ARG A 206 -22.45 9.17 -5.75
N LEU A 207 -22.80 8.43 -4.68
CA LEU A 207 -23.97 7.56 -4.64
C LEU A 207 -25.20 8.19 -3.96
N ARG A 208 -25.18 9.51 -3.67
CA ARG A 208 -26.27 10.21 -2.95
C ARG A 208 -27.66 10.10 -3.57
N HIS A 209 -27.74 9.83 -4.86
CA HIS A 209 -29.05 9.68 -5.55
C HIS A 209 -29.62 8.26 -5.42
N VAL A 210 -28.84 7.31 -4.95
CA VAL A 210 -29.21 5.88 -4.82
C VAL A 210 -28.97 5.35 -3.40
N LEU A 211 -28.17 6.03 -2.58
CA LEU A 211 -27.94 5.72 -1.17
C LEU A 211 -28.28 6.92 -0.27
N PRO A 212 -28.52 6.68 1.03
CA PRO A 212 -28.75 7.75 2.01
C PRO A 212 -27.58 8.74 2.09
N ASP A 213 -27.92 10.01 2.34
CA ASP A 213 -26.93 11.04 2.58
C ASP A 213 -26.06 10.73 3.83
N LEU A 214 -24.76 10.92 3.69
CA LEU A 214 -23.80 10.85 4.77
C LEU A 214 -23.44 12.26 5.24
N PRO A 215 -23.29 12.51 6.55
CA PRO A 215 -22.72 13.77 7.04
C PRO A 215 -21.26 13.89 6.60
N SER A 216 -20.78 15.13 6.39
CA SER A 216 -19.35 15.38 6.17
C SER A 216 -18.54 14.95 7.39
N ALA A 217 -17.23 14.64 7.19
CA ALA A 217 -16.35 14.21 8.26
C ALA A 217 -16.35 15.19 9.44
N GLY A 218 -16.21 16.49 9.17
CA GLY A 218 -16.21 17.51 10.23
C GLY A 218 -17.51 17.59 11.04
N ARG A 219 -18.66 17.15 10.48
CA ARG A 219 -19.93 17.09 11.24
C ARG A 219 -20.02 15.88 12.15
N GLN A 220 -19.23 14.83 11.89
CA GLN A 220 -19.26 13.58 12.67
C GLN A 220 -18.50 13.67 13.99
N VAL A 221 -17.59 14.66 14.15
CA VAL A 221 -16.69 14.75 15.32
C VAL A 221 -17.40 14.90 16.67
N ASN A 222 -18.65 15.32 16.68
CA ASN A 222 -19.44 15.40 17.92
C ASN A 222 -20.32 14.17 18.18
N GLU A 223 -20.24 13.16 17.34
CA GLU A 223 -20.99 11.91 17.50
C GLU A 223 -20.19 10.88 18.26
N ARG A 224 -20.85 9.87 18.80
CA ARG A 224 -20.18 8.71 19.43
C ARG A 224 -19.48 7.91 18.32
N LEU A 225 -18.22 7.53 18.51
CA LEU A 225 -17.42 6.75 17.56
C LEU A 225 -18.13 5.47 17.08
N GLU A 226 -18.82 4.78 18.01
CA GLU A 226 -19.60 3.59 17.69
C GLU A 226 -20.71 3.86 16.66
N LEU A 227 -21.35 5.02 16.68
CA LEU A 227 -22.37 5.39 15.70
C LEU A 227 -21.75 5.68 14.32
N VAL A 228 -20.57 6.29 14.31
CA VAL A 228 -19.81 6.53 13.08
C VAL A 228 -19.41 5.19 12.44
N ARG A 229 -18.85 4.27 13.24
CA ARG A 229 -18.48 2.93 12.78
C ARG A 229 -19.67 2.16 12.21
N GLN A 230 -20.80 2.11 12.96
CA GLN A 230 -22.01 1.43 12.50
C GLN A 230 -22.63 2.06 11.27
N ARG A 231 -22.54 3.38 11.10
CA ARG A 231 -22.99 4.09 9.91
C ARG A 231 -22.14 3.67 8.70
N ALA A 232 -20.81 3.69 8.85
CA ALA A 232 -19.88 3.29 7.81
C ALA A 232 -20.09 1.82 7.40
N GLU A 233 -20.32 0.92 8.37
CA GLU A 233 -20.59 -0.51 8.13
C GLU A 233 -21.87 -0.72 7.32
N ARG A 234 -22.97 -0.06 7.72
CA ARG A 234 -24.23 -0.14 6.95
C ARG A 234 -24.10 0.43 5.54
N HIS A 235 -23.43 1.57 5.41
CA HIS A 235 -23.21 2.21 4.12
C HIS A 235 -22.38 1.34 3.19
N ALA A 236 -21.31 0.69 3.72
CA ALA A 236 -20.51 -0.27 2.98
C ALA A 236 -21.35 -1.47 2.47
N GLY A 237 -22.23 -2.03 3.32
CA GLY A 237 -23.15 -3.08 2.87
C GLY A 237 -24.04 -2.62 1.72
N GLN A 238 -24.57 -1.40 1.78
CA GLN A 238 -25.37 -0.82 0.70
C GLN A 238 -24.56 -0.54 -0.58
N MET A 239 -23.27 -0.14 -0.44
CA MET A 239 -22.35 0.00 -1.56
C MET A 239 -22.14 -1.35 -2.28
N LEU A 240 -21.95 -2.43 -1.50
CA LEU A 240 -21.79 -3.79 -2.05
C LEU A 240 -23.04 -4.26 -2.78
N GLU A 241 -24.24 -3.96 -2.28
CA GLU A 241 -25.51 -4.27 -2.97
C GLU A 241 -25.62 -3.57 -4.33
N LEU A 242 -24.95 -2.43 -4.50
CA LEU A 242 -24.83 -1.72 -5.78
C LEU A 242 -23.64 -2.19 -6.64
N GLY A 243 -22.81 -3.11 -6.12
CA GLY A 243 -21.63 -3.64 -6.81
C GLY A 243 -20.33 -2.87 -6.54
N PHE A 244 -20.33 -1.83 -5.68
CA PHE A 244 -19.11 -1.11 -5.29
C PHE A 244 -18.38 -1.82 -4.15
N ASN A 245 -17.11 -2.13 -4.36
CA ASN A 245 -16.26 -2.86 -3.40
C ASN A 245 -15.08 -2.06 -2.87
N VAL A 246 -14.89 -0.81 -3.34
CA VAL A 246 -13.84 0.12 -2.87
C VAL A 246 -14.47 1.48 -2.55
N ASN A 247 -14.14 2.04 -1.40
CA ASN A 247 -14.45 3.43 -1.07
C ASN A 247 -13.15 4.23 -0.90
N LEU A 248 -12.98 5.29 -1.68
CA LEU A 248 -11.86 6.22 -1.53
C LEU A 248 -12.10 7.16 -0.34
N ALA A 249 -12.19 6.58 0.83
CA ALA A 249 -12.44 7.19 2.14
C ALA A 249 -11.88 6.29 3.26
N PRO A 250 -11.60 6.85 4.45
CA PRO A 250 -11.80 8.23 4.89
C PRO A 250 -10.71 9.20 4.44
N VAL A 251 -11.02 10.49 4.51
CA VAL A 251 -10.02 11.56 4.47
C VAL A 251 -9.35 11.64 5.84
N LEU A 252 -8.03 11.42 5.88
CA LEU A 252 -7.21 11.47 7.09
C LEU A 252 -6.36 12.75 7.19
N ASP A 253 -6.59 13.70 6.30
CA ASP A 253 -5.91 14.99 6.33
C ASP A 253 -6.23 15.74 7.62
N VAL A 254 -5.20 16.22 8.32
CA VAL A 254 -5.34 17.03 9.54
C VAL A 254 -5.46 18.50 9.15
N GLY A 255 -6.60 19.13 9.51
CA GLY A 255 -6.87 20.51 9.14
C GLY A 255 -7.73 20.68 7.89
N ALA A 256 -8.14 21.93 7.65
CA ALA A 256 -9.14 22.29 6.65
C ALA A 256 -8.54 23.18 5.53
N GLY A 257 -7.35 22.84 5.07
CA GLY A 257 -6.64 23.55 3.99
C GLY A 257 -7.40 23.58 2.67
N PRO A 258 -6.84 24.27 1.65
CA PRO A 258 -7.44 24.37 0.33
C PRO A 258 -7.82 23.01 -0.26
N GLY A 259 -9.05 22.88 -0.77
CA GLY A 259 -9.60 21.63 -1.30
C GLY A 259 -10.14 20.65 -0.24
N ILE A 260 -9.70 20.71 1.03
CA ILE A 260 -10.10 19.82 2.11
C ILE A 260 -11.36 20.35 2.82
N GLY A 261 -11.26 21.45 3.55
CA GLY A 261 -12.41 22.01 4.26
C GLY A 261 -13.09 21.00 5.21
N ASP A 262 -14.41 20.86 5.11
CA ASP A 262 -15.23 19.94 5.93
C ASP A 262 -15.11 18.44 5.56
N ARG A 263 -14.25 18.10 4.61
CA ARG A 263 -13.84 16.71 4.32
C ARG A 263 -12.92 16.15 5.41
N SER A 264 -12.14 17.02 6.10
CA SER A 264 -11.37 16.63 7.29
C SER A 264 -12.29 16.47 8.49
N PHE A 265 -11.95 15.52 9.38
CA PHE A 265 -12.61 15.40 10.69
C PHE A 265 -12.26 16.58 11.59
N SER A 266 -10.97 16.97 11.66
CA SER A 266 -10.50 18.00 12.59
C SER A 266 -9.13 18.56 12.18
N ASN A 267 -8.72 19.63 12.87
CA ASN A 267 -7.34 20.09 12.94
C ASN A 267 -6.55 19.49 14.12
N ASP A 268 -7.15 18.56 14.85
CA ASP A 268 -6.52 17.75 15.91
C ASP A 268 -6.30 16.34 15.38
N ALA A 269 -5.04 15.94 15.25
CA ALA A 269 -4.64 14.63 14.73
C ALA A 269 -5.26 13.47 15.52
N THR A 270 -5.44 13.62 16.85
CA THR A 270 -6.05 12.60 17.70
C THR A 270 -7.52 12.36 17.32
N LEU A 271 -8.26 13.41 17.06
CA LEU A 271 -9.65 13.30 16.60
C LEU A 271 -9.71 12.68 15.19
N VAL A 272 -8.77 13.07 14.29
CA VAL A 272 -8.69 12.43 12.96
C VAL A 272 -8.40 10.94 13.08
N VAL A 273 -7.53 10.51 13.99
CA VAL A 273 -7.29 9.08 14.30
C VAL A 273 -8.58 8.41 14.74
N ASP A 274 -9.25 8.94 15.78
CA ASP A 274 -10.41 8.30 16.39
C ASP A 274 -11.53 8.08 15.36
N TYR A 275 -11.92 9.12 14.64
CA TYR A 275 -13.00 9.08 13.67
C TYR A 275 -12.61 8.39 12.36
N GLY A 276 -11.37 8.57 11.92
CA GLY A 276 -10.81 7.90 10.76
C GLY A 276 -10.77 6.39 10.93
N ILE A 277 -10.25 5.91 12.07
CA ILE A 277 -10.20 4.46 12.36
C ILE A 277 -11.60 3.88 12.52
N ALA A 278 -12.52 4.57 13.22
CA ALA A 278 -13.91 4.12 13.31
C ALA A 278 -14.56 3.96 11.93
N THR A 279 -14.25 4.86 10.99
CA THR A 279 -14.74 4.80 9.60
C THR A 279 -14.10 3.64 8.83
N ILE A 280 -12.76 3.46 8.93
CA ILE A 280 -12.03 2.34 8.31
C ILE A 280 -12.60 1.00 8.79
N GLU A 281 -12.77 0.86 10.10
CA GLU A 281 -13.35 -0.36 10.68
C GLU A 281 -14.75 -0.64 10.19
N GLY A 282 -15.60 0.38 10.15
CA GLY A 282 -16.97 0.24 9.65
C GLY A 282 -17.02 -0.18 8.19
N LEU A 283 -16.28 0.51 7.31
CA LEU A 283 -16.21 0.16 5.87
C LEU A 283 -15.68 -1.27 5.67
N SER A 284 -14.60 -1.62 6.35
CA SER A 284 -14.00 -2.96 6.26
C SER A 284 -14.92 -4.06 6.81
N ASN A 285 -15.62 -3.81 7.93
CA ASN A 285 -16.59 -4.77 8.48
C ASN A 285 -17.79 -4.97 7.55
N GLY A 286 -18.21 -3.92 6.85
CA GLY A 286 -19.25 -3.98 5.82
C GLY A 286 -18.78 -4.59 4.50
N GLY A 287 -17.49 -5.01 4.39
CA GLY A 287 -16.95 -5.75 3.24
C GLY A 287 -16.42 -4.87 2.10
N VAL A 288 -16.38 -3.56 2.25
CA VAL A 288 -15.80 -2.62 1.27
C VAL A 288 -14.36 -2.31 1.68
N LEU A 289 -13.43 -2.30 0.72
CA LEU A 289 -12.04 -1.87 0.93
C LEU A 289 -11.99 -0.35 1.12
N PRO A 290 -11.65 0.17 2.31
CA PRO A 290 -11.39 1.58 2.48
C PRO A 290 -10.02 1.96 1.92
N VAL A 291 -9.90 3.16 1.34
CA VAL A 291 -8.62 3.75 0.92
C VAL A 291 -8.48 5.10 1.61
N ALA A 292 -7.61 5.13 2.61
CA ALA A 292 -7.36 6.33 3.40
C ALA A 292 -6.52 7.36 2.61
N LYS A 293 -6.86 8.65 2.73
CA LYS A 293 -6.29 9.71 1.89
C LYS A 293 -6.16 11.06 2.59
N HIS A 294 -5.28 11.93 2.15
CA HIS A 294 -4.32 11.90 1.04
C HIS A 294 -2.90 11.91 1.62
N PHE A 295 -2.25 10.74 1.66
CA PHE A 295 -0.89 10.63 2.20
C PHE A 295 0.08 11.56 1.46
N PRO A 296 1.03 12.25 2.12
CA PRO A 296 1.33 12.22 3.56
C PRO A 296 0.53 13.23 4.40
N GLY A 297 -0.44 13.92 3.84
CA GLY A 297 -1.31 14.93 4.44
C GLY A 297 -1.50 16.13 3.51
N HIS A 298 -2.75 16.51 3.31
CA HIS A 298 -3.13 17.65 2.44
C HIS A 298 -3.80 18.79 3.22
N GLY A 299 -4.04 18.58 4.53
CA GLY A 299 -4.79 19.53 5.36
C GLY A 299 -4.08 20.87 5.64
N ALA A 300 -2.74 20.90 5.51
CA ALA A 300 -1.90 22.08 5.75
C ALA A 300 -1.14 22.56 4.50
N THR A 301 -1.56 22.15 3.29
CA THR A 301 -0.93 22.60 2.04
C THR A 301 -1.30 24.03 1.70
N ASP A 302 -0.45 24.70 0.92
CA ASP A 302 -0.62 26.09 0.48
C ASP A 302 -1.70 26.27 -0.59
N ARG A 303 -2.04 25.19 -1.33
CA ARG A 303 -2.97 25.21 -2.46
C ARG A 303 -3.70 23.87 -2.65
N ASP A 304 -4.87 23.94 -3.30
CA ASP A 304 -5.55 22.75 -3.83
C ASP A 304 -4.75 22.14 -4.99
N SER A 305 -4.41 20.86 -4.91
CA SER A 305 -3.65 20.15 -5.93
C SER A 305 -4.40 19.98 -7.27
N HIS A 306 -5.70 20.22 -7.31
CA HIS A 306 -6.46 20.32 -8.55
C HIS A 306 -6.08 21.56 -9.38
N GLU A 307 -5.64 22.64 -8.71
CA GLU A 307 -5.37 23.94 -9.34
C GLU A 307 -3.89 24.13 -9.72
N GLY A 308 -3.04 23.12 -9.49
CA GLY A 308 -1.62 23.15 -9.82
C GLY A 308 -0.74 22.69 -8.67
N ARG A 309 0.54 23.07 -8.73
CA ARG A 309 1.56 22.71 -7.73
C ARG A 309 1.11 23.06 -6.32
N SER A 310 1.11 22.09 -5.43
CA SER A 310 0.71 22.19 -4.02
C SER A 310 1.90 21.85 -3.13
N ILE A 311 2.22 22.72 -2.17
CA ILE A 311 3.36 22.56 -1.27
C ILE A 311 2.82 22.33 0.15
N GLY A 312 3.22 21.22 0.75
CA GLY A 312 2.90 20.85 2.12
C GLY A 312 3.97 21.29 3.12
N PRO A 313 3.79 20.93 4.39
CA PRO A 313 4.78 21.14 5.43
C PRO A 313 6.09 20.36 5.17
N VAL A 314 7.14 20.71 5.90
CA VAL A 314 8.38 19.94 5.94
C VAL A 314 8.15 18.61 6.68
N LEU A 315 9.02 17.60 6.42
CA LEU A 315 8.83 16.24 6.96
C LEU A 315 8.67 16.21 8.49
N LEU A 316 9.43 17.01 9.22
CA LEU A 316 9.35 17.03 10.69
C LEU A 316 7.96 17.44 11.19
N GLU A 317 7.34 18.43 10.56
CA GLU A 317 5.98 18.88 10.89
C GLU A 317 4.95 17.80 10.53
N LEU A 318 5.12 17.10 9.39
CA LEU A 318 4.26 15.98 9.00
C LEU A 318 4.34 14.83 10.02
N ILE A 319 5.53 14.45 10.49
CA ILE A 319 5.74 13.39 11.48
C ILE A 319 4.98 13.71 12.78
N ASP A 320 5.04 14.94 13.24
CA ASP A 320 4.45 15.35 14.51
C ASP A 320 2.92 15.47 14.45
N ASN A 321 2.32 15.56 13.24
CA ASN A 321 0.90 15.86 13.09
C ASN A 321 0.21 15.04 11.99
N ASP A 322 0.58 15.25 10.72
CA ASP A 322 -0.19 14.75 9.57
C ASP A 322 -0.02 13.25 9.33
N LEU A 323 1.15 12.67 9.67
CA LEU A 323 1.40 11.24 9.52
C LEU A 323 0.74 10.39 10.62
N VAL A 324 0.40 10.97 11.78
CA VAL A 324 -0.18 10.24 12.93
C VAL A 324 -1.45 9.46 12.55
N PRO A 325 -2.44 10.02 11.81
CA PRO A 325 -3.60 9.27 11.37
C PRO A 325 -3.26 8.15 10.37
N PHE A 326 -2.26 8.34 9.52
CA PHE A 326 -1.83 7.31 8.58
C PHE A 326 -1.09 6.17 9.27
N GLU A 327 -0.26 6.45 10.29
CA GLU A 327 0.34 5.41 11.14
C GLU A 327 -0.73 4.53 11.79
N ALA A 328 -1.80 5.14 12.31
CA ALA A 328 -2.93 4.41 12.88
C ALA A 328 -3.68 3.57 11.82
N ALA A 329 -3.92 4.12 10.63
CA ALA A 329 -4.54 3.41 9.52
C ALA A 329 -3.70 2.20 9.08
N ILE A 330 -2.39 2.37 8.94
CA ILE A 330 -1.42 1.29 8.61
C ILE A 330 -1.45 0.21 9.69
N ALA A 331 -1.41 0.59 10.97
CA ALA A 331 -1.47 -0.34 12.10
C ALA A 331 -2.77 -1.16 12.12
N SER A 332 -3.88 -0.61 11.63
CA SER A 332 -5.16 -1.32 11.54
C SER A 332 -5.14 -2.48 10.54
N LYS A 333 -4.29 -2.43 9.52
CA LYS A 333 -4.18 -3.40 8.39
C LYS A 333 -5.50 -3.63 7.64
N LYS A 334 -6.37 -2.62 7.61
CA LYS A 334 -7.72 -2.73 7.05
C LYS A 334 -7.95 -1.81 5.84
N SER A 335 -6.98 -0.96 5.49
CA SER A 335 -7.13 0.01 4.40
C SER A 335 -5.98 -0.01 3.41
N GLY A 336 -6.26 0.36 2.15
CA GLY A 336 -5.26 0.90 1.24
C GLY A 336 -4.92 2.35 1.61
N ILE A 337 -3.86 2.88 1.01
CA ILE A 337 -3.44 4.28 1.17
C ILE A 337 -3.41 4.97 -0.19
N MET A 338 -4.10 6.10 -0.30
CA MET A 338 -3.99 6.98 -1.46
C MET A 338 -2.93 8.04 -1.20
N VAL A 339 -1.98 8.16 -2.12
CA VAL A 339 -0.93 9.17 -2.07
C VAL A 339 -1.36 10.38 -2.90
N GLY A 340 -1.43 11.54 -2.26
CA GLY A 340 -1.79 12.80 -2.88
C GLY A 340 -0.64 13.43 -3.68
N HIS A 341 -0.87 14.65 -4.16
CA HIS A 341 0.07 15.35 -5.03
C HIS A 341 0.77 16.54 -4.36
N SER A 342 0.70 16.65 -3.02
CA SER A 342 1.49 17.67 -2.31
C SER A 342 2.98 17.36 -2.38
N GLU A 343 3.81 18.39 -2.51
CA GLU A 343 5.27 18.28 -2.39
C GLU A 343 5.70 18.42 -0.93
N ILE A 344 6.68 17.64 -0.48
CA ILE A 344 7.35 17.81 0.80
C ILE A 344 8.68 18.53 0.52
N PRO A 345 8.87 19.80 0.92
CA PRO A 345 9.97 20.64 0.45
C PRO A 345 11.37 20.07 0.66
N ASP A 346 11.58 19.37 1.79
CA ASP A 346 12.86 18.81 2.21
C ASP A 346 13.05 17.33 1.86
N VAL A 347 12.07 16.69 1.17
CA VAL A 347 12.11 15.24 0.85
C VAL A 347 11.85 14.96 -0.62
N SER A 348 10.80 15.57 -1.19
CA SER A 348 10.27 15.13 -2.49
C SER A 348 11.04 15.66 -3.69
N GLU A 349 12.09 16.46 -3.50
CA GLU A 349 12.92 17.05 -4.55
C GLU A 349 12.11 17.79 -5.63
N GLY A 350 10.99 18.41 -5.22
CA GLY A 350 10.07 19.11 -6.13
C GLY A 350 9.17 18.21 -6.94
N LEU A 351 9.07 16.92 -6.59
CA LEU A 351 8.09 15.99 -7.16
C LEU A 351 6.81 15.98 -6.31
N PRO A 352 5.64 15.81 -6.91
CA PRO A 352 4.44 15.44 -6.17
C PRO A 352 4.67 14.13 -5.40
N SER A 353 4.12 14.01 -4.20
CA SER A 353 4.30 12.82 -3.34
C SER A 353 3.95 11.52 -4.06
N SER A 354 2.92 11.51 -4.91
CA SER A 354 2.51 10.36 -5.72
C SER A 354 3.53 9.92 -6.78
N LEU A 355 4.49 10.78 -7.13
CA LEU A 355 5.55 10.51 -8.11
C LEU A 355 6.95 10.45 -7.47
N SER A 356 7.03 10.59 -6.13
CA SER A 356 8.30 10.68 -5.39
C SER A 356 8.68 9.33 -4.77
N PRO A 357 9.79 8.70 -5.21
CA PRO A 357 10.31 7.49 -4.55
C PRO A 357 10.65 7.72 -3.08
N ALA A 358 11.16 8.91 -2.72
CA ALA A 358 11.47 9.24 -1.34
C ALA A 358 10.22 9.23 -0.44
N VAL A 359 9.05 9.60 -0.98
CA VAL A 359 7.80 9.62 -0.23
C VAL A 359 7.15 8.24 -0.20
N ILE A 360 6.96 7.58 -1.35
CA ILE A 360 6.24 6.30 -1.38
C ILE A 360 7.15 5.17 -0.88
N GLN A 361 8.32 4.98 -1.48
CA GLN A 361 9.21 3.91 -1.06
C GLN A 361 9.84 4.25 0.30
N GLY A 362 10.43 5.45 0.45
CA GLY A 362 11.15 5.83 1.67
C GLY A 362 10.21 5.95 2.87
N ILE A 363 9.28 6.91 2.87
CA ILE A 363 8.44 7.16 4.06
C ILE A 363 7.37 6.07 4.22
N LEU A 364 6.56 5.81 3.18
CA LEU A 364 5.39 4.95 3.34
C LEU A 364 5.76 3.47 3.46
N ARG A 365 6.62 2.96 2.56
CA ARG A 365 6.99 1.53 2.52
C ARG A 365 8.03 1.20 3.57
N ASP A 366 9.15 1.94 3.61
CA ASP A 366 10.31 1.57 4.42
C ASP A 366 10.13 2.07 5.87
N ASP A 367 9.89 3.38 6.09
CA ASP A 367 9.80 3.94 7.44
C ASP A 367 8.52 3.50 8.17
N LEU A 368 7.35 3.58 7.50
CA LEU A 368 6.06 3.21 8.08
C LEU A 368 5.72 1.72 7.90
N SER A 369 6.56 0.96 7.19
CA SER A 369 6.40 -0.48 6.94
C SER A 369 5.05 -0.86 6.34
N PHE A 370 4.53 -0.05 5.42
CA PHE A 370 3.26 -0.32 4.75
C PHE A 370 3.43 -1.31 3.61
N ASP A 371 2.81 -2.48 3.71
CA ASP A 371 2.83 -3.57 2.73
C ASP A 371 1.52 -3.73 1.94
N GLY A 372 0.55 -2.83 2.16
CA GLY A 372 -0.76 -2.85 1.51
C GLY A 372 -0.80 -2.14 0.15
N LEU A 373 -2.02 -1.98 -0.38
CA LEU A 373 -2.30 -1.32 -1.66
C LEU A 373 -1.99 0.18 -1.59
N VAL A 374 -1.09 0.67 -2.44
CA VAL A 374 -0.83 2.11 -2.66
C VAL A 374 -1.50 2.56 -3.95
N VAL A 375 -2.42 3.52 -3.80
CA VAL A 375 -3.16 4.14 -4.91
C VAL A 375 -2.64 5.56 -5.11
N THR A 376 -2.48 6.04 -6.34
CA THR A 376 -2.24 7.48 -6.57
C THR A 376 -3.56 8.23 -6.50
N ASP A 377 -3.54 9.51 -6.13
CA ASP A 377 -4.62 10.39 -6.54
C ASP A 377 -4.65 10.55 -8.08
N ALA A 378 -5.67 11.21 -8.62
CA ALA A 378 -5.89 11.25 -10.06
C ALA A 378 -4.77 11.99 -10.81
N LEU A 379 -4.05 11.28 -11.69
CA LEU A 379 -2.86 11.79 -12.37
C LEU A 379 -3.15 12.94 -13.36
N ASN A 380 -4.41 13.21 -13.68
CA ASN A 380 -4.82 14.37 -14.49
C ASN A 380 -5.03 15.66 -13.69
N MET A 381 -4.81 15.67 -12.36
CA MET A 381 -4.87 16.87 -11.53
C MET A 381 -3.72 17.83 -11.88
N GLY A 382 -3.96 19.15 -11.76
CA GLY A 382 -3.02 20.19 -12.16
C GLY A 382 -1.61 20.06 -11.55
N ALA A 383 -1.51 19.59 -10.30
CA ALA A 383 -0.22 19.36 -9.64
C ALA A 383 0.68 18.37 -10.41
N VAL A 384 0.10 17.47 -11.21
CA VAL A 384 0.82 16.51 -12.07
C VAL A 384 0.76 16.94 -13.53
N SER A 385 -0.45 17.13 -14.08
CA SER A 385 -0.66 17.32 -15.52
C SER A 385 -0.10 18.63 -16.10
N ASP A 386 0.17 19.63 -15.27
CA ASP A 386 0.85 20.86 -15.72
C ASP A 386 2.33 20.64 -16.06
N ARG A 387 2.91 19.50 -15.64
CA ARG A 387 4.36 19.22 -15.74
C ARG A 387 4.71 17.94 -16.48
N TRP A 388 3.84 16.95 -16.42
CA TRP A 388 4.07 15.62 -17.02
C TRP A 388 2.85 15.16 -17.82
N SER A 389 3.10 14.46 -18.91
CA SER A 389 2.04 13.71 -19.59
C SER A 389 1.55 12.54 -18.72
N THR A 390 0.37 12.01 -19.02
CA THR A 390 -0.15 10.82 -18.31
C THR A 390 0.81 9.64 -18.43
N GLU A 391 1.43 9.44 -19.61
CA GLU A 391 2.39 8.37 -19.90
C GLU A 391 3.66 8.48 -19.05
N GLU A 392 4.18 9.70 -18.86
CA GLU A 392 5.33 9.94 -17.99
C GLU A 392 4.95 9.74 -16.52
N ALA A 393 3.81 10.30 -16.10
CA ALA A 393 3.33 10.24 -14.73
C ALA A 393 3.09 8.80 -14.26
N VAL A 394 2.50 7.91 -15.10
CA VAL A 394 2.28 6.50 -14.72
C VAL A 394 3.60 5.75 -14.54
N ILE A 395 4.61 5.99 -15.39
CA ILE A 395 5.93 5.37 -15.22
C ILE A 395 6.56 5.82 -13.91
N MET A 396 6.55 7.14 -13.64
CA MET A 396 7.12 7.72 -12.42
C MET A 396 6.40 7.20 -11.16
N ALA A 397 5.06 7.12 -11.18
CA ALA A 397 4.28 6.60 -10.06
C ALA A 397 4.63 5.15 -9.73
N VAL A 398 4.72 4.27 -10.76
CA VAL A 398 5.13 2.87 -10.57
C VAL A 398 6.55 2.78 -10.05
N GLN A 399 7.49 3.57 -10.59
CA GLN A 399 8.88 3.64 -10.11
C GLN A 399 8.96 4.12 -8.66
N ALA A 400 8.09 5.06 -8.26
CA ALA A 400 8.02 5.56 -6.90
C ALA A 400 7.48 4.55 -5.89
N GLY A 401 6.78 3.49 -6.33
CA GLY A 401 6.24 2.44 -5.46
C GLY A 401 4.72 2.36 -5.40
N ALA A 402 3.98 3.12 -6.24
CA ALA A 402 2.52 3.03 -6.36
C ALA A 402 2.11 1.73 -7.08
N ASP A 403 0.99 1.14 -6.67
CA ASP A 403 0.47 -0.11 -7.23
C ASP A 403 -0.70 0.12 -8.20
N LEU A 404 -1.54 1.10 -7.93
CA LEU A 404 -2.76 1.39 -8.68
C LEU A 404 -2.84 2.88 -9.01
N MET A 405 -2.89 3.22 -10.29
CA MET A 405 -2.95 4.60 -10.75
C MET A 405 -4.37 4.98 -11.17
N ILE A 406 -4.89 6.07 -10.60
CA ILE A 406 -6.15 6.68 -11.07
C ILE A 406 -5.85 7.50 -12.31
N LEU A 407 -6.47 7.11 -13.43
CA LEU A 407 -6.37 7.81 -14.71
C LEU A 407 -7.57 8.74 -14.92
N GLY A 408 -7.32 9.88 -15.56
CA GLY A 408 -8.34 10.91 -15.77
C GLY A 408 -9.55 10.44 -16.59
N THR A 409 -9.31 9.57 -17.57
CA THR A 409 -10.35 9.03 -18.45
C THR A 409 -10.03 7.61 -18.90
N LEU A 410 -11.03 6.93 -19.48
CA LEU A 410 -10.83 5.64 -20.12
C LEU A 410 -9.85 5.71 -21.31
N ALA A 411 -9.84 6.81 -22.05
CA ALA A 411 -8.98 6.99 -23.21
C ALA A 411 -7.48 7.01 -22.84
N ASP A 412 -7.15 7.29 -21.57
CA ASP A 412 -5.77 7.30 -21.09
C ASP A 412 -5.19 5.88 -20.90
N VAL A 413 -6.03 4.85 -20.85
CA VAL A 413 -5.61 3.47 -20.56
C VAL A 413 -4.65 2.94 -21.63
N GLY A 414 -5.00 3.01 -22.90
CA GLY A 414 -4.16 2.49 -24.00
C GLY A 414 -2.77 3.14 -24.06
N PRO A 415 -2.67 4.48 -24.05
CA PRO A 415 -1.38 5.18 -23.97
C PRO A 415 -0.57 4.82 -22.71
N ALA A 416 -1.20 4.80 -21.52
CA ALA A 416 -0.57 4.43 -20.26
C ALA A 416 -0.05 2.98 -20.30
N PHE A 417 -0.85 2.05 -20.82
CA PHE A 417 -0.47 0.65 -21.00
C PHE A 417 0.78 0.53 -21.89
N SER A 418 0.76 1.20 -23.05
CA SER A 418 1.86 1.18 -23.99
C SER A 418 3.15 1.76 -23.41
N SER A 419 3.04 2.82 -22.60
CA SER A 419 4.19 3.46 -21.96
C SER A 419 4.83 2.57 -20.89
N ILE A 420 4.05 1.86 -20.09
CA ILE A 420 4.57 0.87 -19.13
C ILE A 420 5.22 -0.31 -19.86
N ASP A 421 4.61 -0.84 -20.91
CA ASP A 421 5.19 -1.93 -21.70
C ASP A 421 6.53 -1.55 -22.32
N GLN A 422 6.61 -0.34 -22.87
CA GLN A 422 7.84 0.21 -23.42
C GLN A 422 8.90 0.44 -22.33
N ALA A 423 8.51 0.97 -21.16
CA ALA A 423 9.44 1.19 -20.05
C ALA A 423 10.04 -0.13 -19.52
N LEU A 424 9.26 -1.21 -19.51
CA LEU A 424 9.73 -2.57 -19.18
C LEU A 424 10.71 -3.09 -20.26
N TYR A 425 10.41 -2.88 -21.54
CA TYR A 425 11.28 -3.29 -22.63
C TYR A 425 12.63 -2.56 -22.60
N GLU A 426 12.63 -1.28 -22.28
CA GLU A 426 13.82 -0.42 -22.18
C GLU A 426 14.59 -0.61 -20.86
N GLY A 427 14.05 -1.37 -19.92
CA GLY A 427 14.65 -1.56 -18.57
C GLY A 427 14.55 -0.34 -17.66
N ARG A 428 13.71 0.65 -18.00
CA ARG A 428 13.39 1.80 -17.12
C ARG A 428 12.49 1.40 -15.97
N LEU A 429 11.71 0.33 -16.14
CA LEU A 429 10.89 -0.29 -15.12
C LEU A 429 11.28 -1.77 -15.01
N THR A 430 11.37 -2.30 -13.79
CA THR A 430 11.70 -3.71 -13.57
C THR A 430 10.45 -4.59 -13.59
N VAL A 431 10.62 -5.84 -14.03
CA VAL A 431 9.53 -6.85 -14.00
C VAL A 431 9.11 -7.14 -12.55
N ASP A 432 10.05 -7.08 -11.62
CA ASP A 432 9.76 -7.31 -10.18
C ASP A 432 8.83 -6.22 -9.64
N ARG A 433 9.08 -4.94 -9.97
CA ARG A 433 8.20 -3.86 -9.54
C ARG A 433 6.78 -3.98 -10.14
N LEU A 434 6.68 -4.41 -11.42
CA LEU A 434 5.39 -4.72 -12.03
C LEU A 434 4.67 -5.85 -11.28
N ASN A 435 5.40 -6.93 -10.94
CA ASN A 435 4.84 -8.05 -10.20
C ASN A 435 4.36 -7.65 -8.81
N ASP A 436 5.13 -6.83 -8.09
CA ASP A 436 4.76 -6.33 -6.77
C ASP A 436 3.46 -5.53 -6.82
N ALA A 437 3.34 -4.60 -7.79
CA ALA A 437 2.12 -3.84 -7.98
C ALA A 437 0.91 -4.75 -8.27
N ALA A 438 1.06 -5.67 -9.21
CA ALA A 438 0.00 -6.60 -9.58
C ALA A 438 -0.42 -7.51 -8.41
N VAL A 439 0.54 -7.99 -7.58
CA VAL A 439 0.25 -8.75 -6.35
C VAL A 439 -0.62 -7.93 -5.41
N ASN A 440 -0.24 -6.69 -5.13
CA ASN A 440 -0.98 -5.83 -4.18
C ASN A 440 -2.40 -5.54 -4.67
N VAL A 441 -2.58 -5.32 -5.97
CA VAL A 441 -3.91 -5.12 -6.56
C VAL A 441 -4.75 -6.42 -6.49
N LEU A 442 -4.18 -7.57 -6.82
CA LEU A 442 -4.90 -8.85 -6.74
C LEU A 442 -5.29 -9.20 -5.29
N ARG A 443 -4.41 -8.91 -4.32
CA ARG A 443 -4.73 -9.06 -2.89
C ARG A 443 -5.87 -8.15 -2.45
N ALA A 444 -5.87 -6.90 -2.91
CA ALA A 444 -6.96 -5.96 -2.66
C ALA A 444 -8.31 -6.47 -3.21
N LYS A 445 -8.28 -7.26 -4.28
CA LYS A 445 -9.45 -7.97 -4.84
C LYS A 445 -9.83 -9.25 -4.07
N GLY A 446 -9.07 -9.63 -3.04
CA GLY A 446 -9.23 -10.90 -2.34
C GLY A 446 -8.82 -12.13 -3.17
N ILE A 447 -8.00 -11.93 -4.22
CA ILE A 447 -7.57 -13.00 -5.13
C ILE A 447 -6.21 -13.51 -4.71
N ASN A 448 -6.11 -14.82 -4.51
CA ASN A 448 -4.83 -15.50 -4.43
C ASN A 448 -4.30 -15.77 -5.84
N SER A 449 -3.14 -15.20 -6.17
CA SER A 449 -2.53 -15.26 -7.51
C SER A 449 -2.27 -16.69 -7.98
N CYS A 450 -1.85 -17.58 -7.08
CA CYS A 450 -1.58 -19.00 -7.42
C CYS A 450 -2.86 -19.77 -7.74
N THR A 451 -3.96 -19.48 -7.04
CA THR A 451 -5.27 -20.06 -7.35
C THR A 451 -5.80 -19.59 -8.72
N LEU A 452 -5.55 -18.30 -9.04
CA LEU A 452 -5.93 -17.73 -10.34
C LEU A 452 -5.20 -18.46 -11.48
N ILE A 453 -3.90 -18.70 -11.37
CA ILE A 453 -3.12 -19.43 -12.39
C ILE A 453 -3.63 -20.85 -12.59
N GLY A 454 -3.97 -21.55 -11.51
CA GLY A 454 -4.56 -22.89 -11.61
C GLY A 454 -5.84 -22.89 -12.46
N ARG A 455 -6.67 -21.86 -12.34
CA ARG A 455 -7.87 -21.69 -13.17
C ARG A 455 -7.53 -21.34 -14.63
N VAL A 456 -6.56 -20.45 -14.85
CA VAL A 456 -6.12 -20.08 -16.21
C VAL A 456 -5.50 -21.27 -16.95
N ARG A 457 -4.64 -22.06 -16.30
CA ARG A 457 -4.03 -23.27 -16.88
C ARG A 457 -5.07 -24.37 -17.16
N GLY A 458 -6.04 -24.55 -16.28
CA GLY A 458 -7.12 -25.54 -16.46
C GLY A 458 -7.93 -25.28 -17.73
N VAL A 459 -8.17 -24.01 -18.07
CA VAL A 459 -8.91 -23.65 -19.29
C VAL A 459 -8.03 -23.77 -20.55
N MET A 460 -6.74 -23.46 -20.49
CA MET A 460 -5.84 -23.65 -21.64
C MET A 460 -5.71 -25.13 -22.04
N ASN A 461 -5.72 -26.04 -21.07
CA ASN A 461 -5.67 -27.48 -21.34
C ASN A 461 -6.99 -28.01 -21.96
N THR A 462 -8.12 -27.33 -21.74
CA THR A 462 -9.42 -27.75 -22.35
C THR A 462 -9.63 -27.18 -23.76
N VAL A 463 -8.85 -26.18 -24.19
CA VAL A 463 -8.94 -25.57 -25.52
C VAL A 463 -8.04 -26.28 -26.56
N HIS A 464 -7.09 -27.13 -26.12
CA HIS A 464 -6.25 -27.92 -27.03
C HIS A 464 -6.83 -29.29 -27.42
N ASP A 465 -8.02 -29.63 -26.96
CA ASP A 465 -8.71 -30.88 -27.33
C ASP A 465 -9.84 -30.66 -28.36
N TRP A 466 -9.70 -29.62 -29.23
CA TRP A 466 -10.58 -29.44 -30.40
C TRP A 466 -9.80 -29.27 -31.69
#